data_07f0277fda6021cb465689de46cab68c
#
_entry.id   07f0277fda6021cb465689de46cab68c
#
_cell.length_a   1.000
_cell.length_b   1.000
_cell.length_c   1.000
_cell.angle_alpha   90.00
_cell.angle_beta   90.00
_cell.angle_gamma   90.00
#
_symmetry.space_group_name_H-M   'P 1'
#
loop_
_entity.id
_entity.type
_entity.pdbx_description
1 polymer ?
#
loop_
_entity_poly.entity_id
_entity_poly.type
_entity_poly.pdbx_seq_one_letter_code
_entity_poly.pdbx_strand_id
1 'polypeptide(L)'
;MMRNLKITLTLLLMSLASVLMAQETEKALAENPMRAGCTYHSYEAPADVVTTPAPKGYKPVYISHYGRHGSRYHSEFMIDQSYPRELRYADSLGLLTDAGKAVLDELMTVYRAHEGMLGELSQKGFREHQGIAERMYRSYPELWKNRKTVNCISSNYARCVLSMGAFTGRLQSLVPGLSVSAVAGKKYFDVVANKVEYHKEAVEEVAVWEKAERVKRFDPSRMAALLFKEVPQGLDVQQAIKSIHIYGCITESLEYELGGYLNIFRWFTPEELYTQWSIYSDVWYGEQCDSEEYGKFVMASTGKILSHVVENADKALAEGSDVAADLRFGHDNGLMPLVFALGFEGAARIPYAESYKVYPDYRYNCKASNIQMIFYRNAKNDVLVKVLYNEKETRLKDLSPVSGPYYKWSDVRSYLLNR
;
A
#
# COMPACT_ATOMS: atom_id res chain seq x y z
N MET A 1 -35.59 5.26 -25.75
CA MET A 1 -35.40 6.54 -25.05
C MET A 1 -34.98 6.37 -23.57
N MET A 2 -35.71 5.66 -22.72
CA MET A 2 -35.35 5.45 -21.29
C MET A 2 -33.99 4.75 -21.03
N ARG A 3 -33.55 3.79 -21.89
CA ARG A 3 -32.26 3.11 -21.76
C ARG A 3 -31.08 4.05 -22.02
N ASN A 4 -31.21 4.92 -23.04
CA ASN A 4 -30.16 5.90 -23.35
C ASN A 4 -30.09 6.98 -22.27
N LEU A 5 -31.23 7.41 -21.71
CA LEU A 5 -31.27 8.37 -20.59
C LEU A 5 -30.59 7.81 -19.33
N LYS A 6 -30.81 6.53 -19.01
CA LYS A 6 -30.13 5.86 -17.88
C LYS A 6 -28.61 5.79 -18.09
N ILE A 7 -28.15 5.44 -19.30
CA ILE A 7 -26.71 5.37 -19.62
C ILE A 7 -26.10 6.78 -19.52
N THR A 8 -26.74 7.80 -20.08
CA THR A 8 -26.24 9.18 -20.00
C THR A 8 -26.18 9.67 -18.56
N LEU A 9 -27.21 9.37 -17.74
CA LEU A 9 -27.21 9.76 -16.31
C LEU A 9 -26.11 9.04 -15.52
N THR A 10 -25.89 7.76 -15.79
CA THR A 10 -24.81 6.99 -15.14
C THR A 10 -23.43 7.54 -15.51
N LEU A 11 -23.19 7.87 -16.78
CA LEU A 11 -21.94 8.48 -17.23
C LEU A 11 -21.73 9.86 -16.62
N LEU A 12 -22.78 10.66 -16.51
CA LEU A 12 -22.72 11.98 -15.86
C LEU A 12 -22.41 11.86 -14.36
N LEU A 13 -23.01 10.90 -13.65
CA LEU A 13 -22.74 10.64 -12.25
C LEU A 13 -21.31 10.13 -12.02
N MET A 14 -20.81 9.27 -12.91
CA MET A 14 -19.42 8.80 -12.86
C MET A 14 -18.43 9.92 -13.10
N SER A 15 -18.69 10.81 -14.08
CA SER A 15 -17.83 11.97 -14.34
C SER A 15 -17.84 12.95 -13.17
N LEU A 16 -18.97 13.19 -12.55
CA LEU A 16 -19.08 14.06 -11.37
C LEU A 16 -18.34 13.47 -10.16
N ALA A 17 -18.47 12.17 -9.95
CA ALA A 17 -17.77 11.47 -8.86
C ALA A 17 -16.24 11.52 -9.06
N SER A 18 -15.75 11.34 -10.29
CA SER A 18 -14.31 11.43 -10.58
C SER A 18 -13.76 12.85 -10.39
N VAL A 19 -14.52 13.88 -10.74
CA VAL A 19 -14.13 15.28 -10.49
C VAL A 19 -14.05 15.58 -9.00
N LEU A 20 -15.04 15.12 -8.21
CA LEU A 20 -15.04 15.29 -6.75
C LEU A 20 -13.86 14.56 -6.12
N MET A 21 -13.57 13.33 -6.55
CA MET A 21 -12.43 12.56 -6.05
C MET A 21 -11.10 13.24 -6.38
N ALA A 22 -10.94 13.78 -7.59
CA ALA A 22 -9.74 14.51 -7.97
C ALA A 22 -9.53 15.76 -7.10
N GLN A 23 -10.58 16.53 -6.82
CA GLN A 23 -10.52 17.69 -5.92
C GLN A 23 -10.20 17.31 -4.47
N GLU A 24 -10.77 16.20 -3.96
CA GLU A 24 -10.43 15.67 -2.64
C GLU A 24 -8.96 15.25 -2.55
N THR A 25 -8.45 14.63 -3.62
CA THR A 25 -7.06 14.20 -3.68
C THR A 25 -6.10 15.37 -3.75
N GLU A 26 -6.39 16.37 -4.57
CA GLU A 26 -5.59 17.61 -4.66
C GLU A 26 -5.50 18.29 -3.29
N LYS A 27 -6.63 18.43 -2.61
CA LYS A 27 -6.68 18.94 -1.23
C LYS A 27 -5.87 18.06 -0.26
N ALA A 28 -6.01 16.74 -0.36
CA ALA A 28 -5.29 15.81 0.51
C ALA A 28 -3.76 15.88 0.34
N LEU A 29 -3.28 16.08 -0.91
CA LEU A 29 -1.85 16.28 -1.19
C LEU A 29 -1.36 17.65 -0.69
N ALA A 30 -2.20 18.68 -0.79
CA ALA A 30 -1.87 20.00 -0.23
C ALA A 30 -1.79 19.98 1.30
N GLU A 31 -2.65 19.23 1.98
CA GLU A 31 -2.63 19.03 3.44
C GLU A 31 -1.43 18.19 3.90
N ASN A 32 -1.08 17.16 3.16
CA ASN A 32 0.08 16.30 3.42
C ASN A 32 0.81 15.94 2.12
N PRO A 33 1.85 16.69 1.73
CA PRO A 33 2.61 16.45 0.51
C PRO A 33 3.25 15.04 0.44
N MET A 34 3.47 14.37 1.59
CA MET A 34 4.03 13.01 1.62
C MET A 34 3.12 11.97 0.97
N ARG A 35 1.82 12.25 0.83
CA ARG A 35 0.89 11.41 0.08
C ARG A 35 1.26 11.32 -1.41
N ALA A 36 2.02 12.30 -1.94
CA ALA A 36 2.58 12.22 -3.29
C ALA A 36 3.65 11.12 -3.44
N GLY A 37 4.10 10.52 -2.36
CA GLY A 37 4.92 9.31 -2.36
C GLY A 37 4.20 8.05 -2.85
N CYS A 38 2.91 8.12 -3.18
CA CYS A 38 2.15 6.97 -3.67
C CYS A 38 2.24 5.78 -2.72
N THR A 39 2.63 4.64 -3.24
CA THR A 39 2.82 3.40 -2.47
C THR A 39 4.02 3.46 -1.51
N TYR A 40 4.85 4.50 -1.58
CA TYR A 40 5.95 4.76 -0.63
C TYR A 40 5.51 5.58 0.58
N HIS A 41 4.33 6.20 0.53
CA HIS A 41 3.75 6.87 1.68
C HIS A 41 3.70 5.95 2.90
N SER A 42 4.07 6.47 4.06
CA SER A 42 4.07 5.73 5.32
C SER A 42 2.63 5.49 5.82
N TYR A 43 2.47 4.56 6.75
CA TYR A 43 1.16 4.20 7.30
C TYR A 43 0.57 5.34 8.12
N GLU A 44 -0.55 5.90 7.66
CA GLU A 44 -1.35 6.85 8.43
C GLU A 44 -2.20 6.09 9.46
N ALA A 45 -1.60 5.82 10.62
CA ALA A 45 -2.25 5.08 11.68
C ALA A 45 -3.50 5.83 12.18
N PRO A 46 -4.66 5.17 12.33
CA PRO A 46 -5.79 5.77 13.01
C PRO A 46 -5.44 6.01 14.48
N ALA A 47 -5.93 7.10 15.05
CA ALA A 47 -5.77 7.38 16.49
C ALA A 47 -6.40 6.25 17.33
N ASP A 48 -7.61 5.84 16.94
CA ASP A 48 -8.34 4.70 17.52
C ASP A 48 -8.99 3.87 16.42
N VAL A 49 -9.05 2.55 16.63
CA VAL A 49 -9.77 1.63 15.75
C VAL A 49 -11.25 1.61 16.17
N VAL A 50 -12.04 2.44 15.51
CA VAL A 50 -13.49 2.47 15.75
C VAL A 50 -14.15 1.32 14.98
N THR A 51 -14.77 0.41 15.71
CA THR A 51 -15.45 -0.74 15.11
C THR A 51 -16.90 -0.85 15.60
N THR A 52 -17.79 -1.23 14.68
CA THR A 52 -19.19 -1.57 15.04
C THR A 52 -19.20 -2.72 16.04
N PRO A 53 -19.92 -2.61 17.15
CA PRO A 53 -20.03 -3.69 18.14
C PRO A 53 -20.54 -4.99 17.53
N ALA A 54 -20.07 -6.12 18.05
CA ALA A 54 -20.55 -7.43 17.62
C ALA A 54 -22.06 -7.60 17.89
N PRO A 55 -22.80 -8.29 17.02
CA PRO A 55 -24.18 -8.64 17.28
C PRO A 55 -24.31 -9.40 18.60
N LYS A 56 -25.46 -9.24 19.27
CA LYS A 56 -25.72 -9.86 20.58
C LYS A 56 -25.44 -11.37 20.56
N GLY A 57 -24.62 -11.83 21.51
CA GLY A 57 -24.24 -13.23 21.66
C GLY A 57 -23.05 -13.69 20.83
N TYR A 58 -22.49 -12.84 19.97
CA TYR A 58 -21.28 -13.15 19.23
C TYR A 58 -20.03 -12.61 19.94
N LYS A 59 -18.96 -13.41 19.96
CA LYS A 59 -17.66 -13.06 20.52
C LYS A 59 -16.56 -13.26 19.49
N PRO A 60 -15.48 -12.45 19.48
CA PRO A 60 -14.36 -12.65 18.59
C PRO A 60 -13.63 -13.97 18.94
N VAL A 61 -13.36 -14.78 17.92
CA VAL A 61 -12.73 -16.10 18.10
C VAL A 61 -11.48 -16.31 17.26
N TYR A 62 -11.27 -15.52 16.20
CA TYR A 62 -10.12 -15.69 15.32
C TYR A 62 -9.89 -14.43 14.47
N ILE A 63 -8.63 -14.17 14.11
CA ILE A 63 -8.23 -13.11 13.18
C ILE A 63 -7.36 -13.70 12.07
N SER A 64 -7.76 -13.46 10.80
CA SER A 64 -6.89 -13.67 9.65
C SER A 64 -6.36 -12.32 9.18
N HIS A 65 -5.05 -12.18 9.12
CA HIS A 65 -4.38 -10.93 8.75
C HIS A 65 -3.48 -11.13 7.53
N TYR A 66 -3.46 -10.13 6.65
CA TYR A 66 -2.46 -9.95 5.62
C TYR A 66 -1.90 -8.53 5.71
N GLY A 67 -0.59 -8.38 5.91
CA GLY A 67 0.08 -7.09 6.00
C GLY A 67 1.21 -6.96 4.96
N ARG A 68 1.30 -5.80 4.33
CA ARG A 68 2.47 -5.36 3.59
C ARG A 68 3.58 -5.03 4.59
N HIS A 69 4.86 -5.24 4.23
CA HIS A 69 5.98 -4.75 5.04
C HIS A 69 5.88 -3.24 5.31
N GLY A 70 6.46 -2.77 6.40
CA GLY A 70 6.47 -1.37 6.82
C GLY A 70 7.33 -0.47 5.94
N SER A 71 7.44 0.79 6.35
CA SER A 71 8.34 1.80 5.77
C SER A 71 9.76 1.25 5.64
N ARG A 72 10.45 1.58 4.55
CA ARG A 72 11.72 0.96 4.17
C ARG A 72 12.57 1.88 3.31
N TYR A 73 13.83 1.56 3.17
CA TYR A 73 14.72 2.15 2.18
C TYR A 73 14.31 1.79 0.74
N HIS A 74 14.68 2.58 -0.25
CA HIS A 74 14.52 2.21 -1.66
C HIS A 74 15.30 0.93 -1.98
N SER A 75 14.81 0.19 -2.97
CA SER A 75 15.57 -0.92 -3.55
C SER A 75 16.74 -0.40 -4.39
N GLU A 76 17.72 -1.26 -4.62
CA GLU A 76 18.84 -0.98 -5.53
C GLU A 76 18.36 -0.44 -6.88
N PHE A 77 17.42 -1.13 -7.50
CA PHE A 77 16.80 -0.71 -8.76
C PHE A 77 16.27 0.75 -8.74
N MET A 78 15.56 1.13 -7.68
CA MET A 78 15.01 2.49 -7.56
C MET A 78 16.11 3.54 -7.39
N ILE A 79 17.15 3.24 -6.60
CA ILE A 79 18.28 4.13 -6.40
C ILE A 79 19.08 4.30 -7.69
N ASP A 80 19.30 3.23 -8.45
CA ASP A 80 20.05 3.30 -9.72
C ASP A 80 19.29 4.12 -10.76
N GLN A 81 17.99 3.95 -10.88
CA GLN A 81 17.16 4.70 -11.82
C GLN A 81 16.99 6.17 -11.46
N SER A 82 17.01 6.50 -10.17
CA SER A 82 16.78 7.86 -9.68
C SER A 82 18.06 8.57 -9.25
N TYR A 83 19.24 7.94 -9.41
CA TYR A 83 20.50 8.59 -9.06
C TYR A 83 20.64 9.94 -9.77
N PRO A 84 20.94 11.05 -9.07
CA PRO A 84 20.82 12.41 -9.61
C PRO A 84 21.98 12.77 -10.54
N ARG A 85 22.17 11.99 -11.63
CA ARG A 85 23.26 12.15 -12.60
C ARG A 85 23.24 13.51 -13.26
N GLU A 86 22.04 13.98 -13.62
CA GLU A 86 21.80 15.24 -14.31
C GLU A 86 22.25 16.42 -13.45
N LEU A 87 21.85 16.44 -12.17
CA LEU A 87 22.23 17.48 -11.22
C LEU A 87 23.73 17.45 -10.94
N ARG A 88 24.30 16.27 -10.74
CA ARG A 88 25.75 16.13 -10.53
C ARG A 88 26.56 16.56 -11.74
N TYR A 89 26.10 16.26 -12.95
CA TYR A 89 26.73 16.72 -14.18
C TYR A 89 26.69 18.24 -14.27
N ALA A 90 25.56 18.87 -14.06
CA ALA A 90 25.42 20.33 -14.06
C ALA A 90 26.28 20.98 -12.96
N ASP A 91 26.39 20.38 -11.79
CA ASP A 91 27.24 20.85 -10.69
C ASP A 91 28.73 20.84 -11.09
N SER A 92 29.19 19.77 -11.72
CA SER A 92 30.56 19.65 -12.19
C SER A 92 30.95 20.73 -13.21
N LEU A 93 29.99 21.31 -13.92
CA LEU A 93 30.14 22.43 -14.84
C LEU A 93 29.94 23.81 -14.17
N GLY A 94 29.57 23.86 -12.87
CA GLY A 94 29.24 25.10 -12.16
C GLY A 94 27.92 25.74 -12.60
N LEU A 95 27.05 24.99 -13.23
CA LEU A 95 25.80 25.45 -13.85
C LEU A 95 24.55 25.29 -12.95
N LEU A 96 24.68 24.75 -11.73
CA LEU A 96 23.60 24.78 -10.76
C LEU A 96 23.41 26.17 -10.17
N THR A 97 22.14 26.54 -9.95
CA THR A 97 21.77 27.67 -9.08
C THR A 97 22.05 27.31 -7.62
N ASP A 98 21.90 28.27 -6.71
CA ASP A 98 21.99 27.96 -5.26
C ASP A 98 20.88 27.02 -4.80
N ALA A 99 19.66 27.15 -5.37
CA ALA A 99 18.59 26.22 -5.14
C ALA A 99 18.89 24.82 -5.71
N GLY A 100 19.46 24.74 -6.93
CA GLY A 100 19.89 23.47 -7.52
C GLY A 100 20.95 22.74 -6.70
N LYS A 101 21.90 23.48 -6.11
CA LYS A 101 22.89 22.91 -5.16
C LYS A 101 22.23 22.39 -3.90
N ALA A 102 21.31 23.16 -3.31
CA ALA A 102 20.57 22.73 -2.13
C ALA A 102 19.75 21.45 -2.40
N VAL A 103 19.07 21.38 -3.56
CA VAL A 103 18.38 20.14 -3.99
C VAL A 103 19.37 18.98 -4.08
N LEU A 104 20.50 19.16 -4.77
CA LEU A 104 21.49 18.09 -4.92
C LEU A 104 22.01 17.61 -3.57
N ASP A 105 22.31 18.50 -2.64
CA ASP A 105 22.79 18.17 -1.29
C ASP A 105 21.76 17.35 -0.51
N GLU A 106 20.47 17.67 -0.62
CA GLU A 106 19.39 16.90 -0.01
C GLU A 106 19.28 15.51 -0.62
N LEU A 107 19.28 15.40 -1.95
CA LEU A 107 19.24 14.10 -2.63
C LEU A 107 20.43 13.24 -2.23
N MET A 108 21.64 13.83 -2.17
CA MET A 108 22.85 13.11 -1.77
C MET A 108 22.84 12.73 -0.28
N THR A 109 22.16 13.49 0.56
CA THR A 109 21.94 13.13 1.98
C THR A 109 21.07 11.88 2.08
N VAL A 110 19.94 11.85 1.37
CA VAL A 110 19.07 10.67 1.30
C VAL A 110 19.79 9.48 0.66
N TYR A 111 20.58 9.72 -0.42
CA TYR A 111 21.38 8.68 -1.06
C TYR A 111 22.35 8.01 -0.09
N ARG A 112 23.12 8.80 0.66
CA ARG A 112 24.06 8.28 1.67
C ARG A 112 23.38 7.49 2.77
N ALA A 113 22.17 7.87 3.16
CA ALA A 113 21.38 7.12 4.14
C ALA A 113 21.05 5.68 3.68
N HIS A 114 21.08 5.41 2.36
CA HIS A 114 20.82 4.08 1.81
C HIS A 114 22.04 3.14 1.83
N GLU A 115 23.23 3.63 2.18
CA GLU A 115 24.46 2.82 2.17
C GLU A 115 24.33 1.60 3.09
N GLY A 116 24.46 0.39 2.52
CA GLY A 116 24.30 -0.86 3.23
C GLY A 116 22.86 -1.24 3.64
N MET A 117 21.86 -0.41 3.27
CA MET A 117 20.47 -0.57 3.74
C MET A 117 19.44 -0.70 2.60
N LEU A 118 19.88 -0.87 1.37
CA LEU A 118 19.00 -0.94 0.19
C LEU A 118 17.89 -2.01 0.35
N GLY A 119 16.64 -1.57 0.29
CA GLY A 119 15.46 -2.43 0.38
C GLY A 119 15.10 -2.92 1.79
N GLU A 120 15.89 -2.55 2.81
CA GLU A 120 15.68 -2.99 4.18
C GLU A 120 14.62 -2.16 4.91
N LEU A 121 14.05 -2.72 5.98
CA LEU A 121 13.04 -2.07 6.81
C LEU A 121 13.67 -0.88 7.58
N SER A 122 13.00 0.28 7.58
CA SER A 122 13.41 1.44 8.40
C SER A 122 12.90 1.33 9.84
N GLN A 123 13.42 2.18 10.73
CA GLN A 123 12.92 2.28 12.11
C GLN A 123 11.43 2.65 12.15
N LYS A 124 10.98 3.51 11.23
CA LYS A 124 9.56 3.85 11.10
C LYS A 124 8.72 2.61 10.78
N GLY A 125 9.16 1.81 9.81
CA GLY A 125 8.46 0.58 9.43
C GLY A 125 8.34 -0.44 10.56
N PHE A 126 9.37 -0.54 11.40
CA PHE A 126 9.33 -1.37 12.59
C PHE A 126 8.25 -0.88 13.58
N ARG A 127 8.18 0.43 13.84
CA ARG A 127 7.19 1.05 14.74
C ARG A 127 5.77 0.98 14.19
N GLU A 128 5.57 1.06 12.87
CA GLU A 128 4.26 0.89 12.23
C GLU A 128 3.64 -0.46 12.60
N HIS A 129 4.39 -1.54 12.47
CA HIS A 129 3.92 -2.89 12.79
C HIS A 129 3.70 -3.10 14.29
N GLN A 130 4.52 -2.51 15.15
CA GLN A 130 4.26 -2.51 16.60
C GLN A 130 2.93 -1.83 16.92
N GLY A 131 2.66 -0.68 16.30
CA GLY A 131 1.41 0.07 16.49
C GLY A 131 0.18 -0.69 16.04
N ILE A 132 0.23 -1.36 14.86
CA ILE A 132 -0.88 -2.18 14.36
C ILE A 132 -1.15 -3.36 15.33
N ALA A 133 -0.11 -4.04 15.82
CA ALA A 133 -0.26 -5.11 16.79
C ALA A 133 -0.92 -4.65 18.09
N GLU A 134 -0.52 -3.48 18.59
CA GLU A 134 -1.08 -2.91 19.81
C GLU A 134 -2.56 -2.53 19.64
N ARG A 135 -2.94 -1.87 18.53
CA ARG A 135 -4.33 -1.54 18.24
C ARG A 135 -5.19 -2.77 18.03
N MET A 136 -4.67 -3.82 17.35
CA MET A 136 -5.34 -5.13 17.22
C MET A 136 -5.59 -5.76 18.60
N TYR A 137 -4.60 -5.74 19.48
CA TYR A 137 -4.75 -6.24 20.86
C TYR A 137 -5.85 -5.50 21.61
N ARG A 138 -5.83 -4.16 21.59
CA ARG A 138 -6.81 -3.31 22.28
C ARG A 138 -8.23 -3.48 21.74
N SER A 139 -8.38 -3.71 20.45
CA SER A 139 -9.70 -3.86 19.82
C SER A 139 -10.39 -5.18 20.14
N TYR A 140 -9.63 -6.25 20.45
CA TYR A 140 -10.19 -7.59 20.66
C TYR A 140 -9.67 -8.28 21.93
N PRO A 141 -9.81 -7.67 23.13
CA PRO A 141 -9.19 -8.18 24.35
C PRO A 141 -9.72 -9.55 24.78
N GLU A 142 -10.99 -9.88 24.48
CA GLU A 142 -11.56 -11.19 24.80
C GLU A 142 -10.93 -12.33 23.99
N LEU A 143 -10.56 -12.09 22.74
CA LEU A 143 -9.87 -13.07 21.91
C LEU A 143 -8.57 -13.52 22.58
N TRP A 144 -7.75 -12.58 23.01
CA TRP A 144 -6.43 -12.82 23.59
C TRP A 144 -6.45 -13.44 24.99
N LYS A 145 -7.59 -13.33 25.68
CA LYS A 145 -7.81 -14.05 26.95
C LYS A 145 -8.05 -15.54 26.72
N ASN A 146 -8.78 -15.88 25.66
CA ASN A 146 -9.34 -17.20 25.43
C ASN A 146 -8.53 -18.07 24.48
N ARG A 147 -7.66 -17.49 23.64
CA ARG A 147 -6.84 -18.20 22.66
C ARG A 147 -5.41 -17.68 22.70
N LYS A 148 -4.44 -18.59 22.59
CA LYS A 148 -3.02 -18.28 22.84
C LYS A 148 -2.07 -18.68 21.73
N THR A 149 -2.55 -19.25 20.64
CA THR A 149 -1.72 -19.63 19.51
C THR A 149 -1.82 -18.65 18.35
N VAL A 150 -0.68 -18.18 17.85
CA VAL A 150 -0.58 -17.32 16.67
C VAL A 150 0.39 -17.97 15.68
N ASN A 151 -0.07 -18.19 14.46
CA ASN A 151 0.77 -18.64 13.36
C ASN A 151 1.14 -17.46 12.47
N CYS A 152 2.40 -17.36 12.07
CA CYS A 152 2.91 -16.30 11.24
C CYS A 152 3.70 -16.84 10.07
N ILE A 153 3.44 -16.30 8.89
CA ILE A 153 4.25 -16.57 7.71
C ILE A 153 4.72 -15.26 7.07
N SER A 154 5.91 -15.30 6.51
CA SER A 154 6.52 -14.17 5.82
C SER A 154 7.21 -14.61 4.53
N SER A 155 7.34 -13.70 3.58
CA SER A 155 8.34 -13.86 2.53
C SER A 155 9.75 -13.89 3.14
N ASN A 156 10.73 -14.34 2.37
CA ASN A 156 12.12 -14.43 2.84
C ASN A 156 12.89 -13.10 2.77
N TYR A 157 12.25 -12.00 2.39
CA TYR A 157 12.87 -10.68 2.40
C TYR A 157 12.97 -10.14 3.83
N ALA A 158 14.15 -9.63 4.22
CA ALA A 158 14.42 -9.16 5.58
C ALA A 158 13.39 -8.15 6.07
N ARG A 159 12.96 -7.20 5.24
CA ARG A 159 11.91 -6.23 5.59
C ARG A 159 10.58 -6.86 6.00
N CYS A 160 10.18 -7.98 5.38
CA CYS A 160 8.96 -8.69 5.76
C CYS A 160 9.15 -9.49 7.05
N VAL A 161 10.30 -10.14 7.20
CA VAL A 161 10.67 -10.89 8.42
C VAL A 161 10.74 -9.96 9.63
N LEU A 162 11.36 -8.78 9.48
CA LEU A 162 11.44 -7.77 10.54
C LEU A 162 10.08 -7.16 10.85
N SER A 163 9.23 -6.94 9.85
CA SER A 163 7.84 -6.50 10.06
C SER A 163 7.04 -7.52 10.88
N MET A 164 7.18 -8.81 10.54
CA MET A 164 6.61 -9.92 11.31
C MET A 164 7.14 -9.94 12.74
N GLY A 165 8.45 -9.80 12.92
CA GLY A 165 9.10 -9.77 14.23
C GLY A 165 8.65 -8.59 15.10
N ALA A 166 8.53 -7.39 14.51
CA ALA A 166 8.04 -6.20 15.20
C ALA A 166 6.59 -6.38 15.70
N PHE A 167 5.74 -6.91 14.82
CA PHE A 167 4.33 -7.17 15.15
C PHE A 167 4.20 -8.23 16.25
N THR A 168 4.81 -9.41 16.06
CA THR A 168 4.68 -10.53 16.99
C THR A 168 5.35 -10.27 18.31
N GLY A 169 6.53 -9.63 18.33
CA GLY A 169 7.20 -9.23 19.56
C GLY A 169 6.37 -8.24 20.39
N ARG A 170 5.71 -7.28 19.74
CA ARG A 170 4.78 -6.37 20.43
C ARG A 170 3.57 -7.12 20.97
N LEU A 171 2.96 -7.99 20.18
CA LEU A 171 1.80 -8.77 20.61
C LEU A 171 2.14 -9.70 21.79
N GLN A 172 3.30 -10.38 21.77
CA GLN A 172 3.76 -11.20 22.90
C GLN A 172 4.00 -10.39 24.17
N SER A 173 4.49 -9.16 24.05
CA SER A 173 4.67 -8.25 25.21
C SER A 173 3.35 -7.85 25.87
N LEU A 174 2.23 -7.89 25.13
CA LEU A 174 0.89 -7.50 25.58
C LEU A 174 0.03 -8.69 26.03
N VAL A 175 0.32 -9.90 25.52
CA VAL A 175 -0.48 -11.11 25.78
C VAL A 175 0.38 -12.14 26.51
N PRO A 176 0.32 -12.23 27.85
CA PRO A 176 1.05 -13.23 28.61
C PRO A 176 0.71 -14.65 28.17
N GLY A 177 1.76 -15.46 27.94
CA GLY A 177 1.62 -16.86 27.52
C GLY A 177 1.24 -17.07 26.05
N LEU A 178 1.35 -16.02 25.20
CA LEU A 178 1.12 -16.16 23.77
C LEU A 178 2.20 -17.04 23.13
N SER A 179 1.76 -18.13 22.48
CA SER A 179 2.62 -19.00 21.68
C SER A 179 2.64 -18.50 20.23
N VAL A 180 3.81 -18.19 19.70
CA VAL A 180 3.98 -17.71 18.32
C VAL A 180 4.80 -18.73 17.53
N SER A 181 4.21 -19.26 16.45
CA SER A 181 4.91 -20.03 15.43
C SER A 181 5.17 -19.13 14.23
N ALA A 182 6.42 -18.71 14.02
CA ALA A 182 6.83 -17.81 12.96
C ALA A 182 7.77 -18.52 11.99
N VAL A 183 7.42 -18.48 10.70
CA VAL A 183 8.22 -19.07 9.62
C VAL A 183 8.34 -18.12 8.45
N ALA A 184 9.50 -18.15 7.78
CA ALA A 184 9.74 -17.38 6.57
C ALA A 184 10.46 -18.24 5.53
N GLY A 185 10.17 -18.04 4.25
CA GLY A 185 10.88 -18.80 3.22
C GLY A 185 10.22 -18.72 1.84
N LYS A 186 11.00 -19.06 0.81
CA LYS A 186 10.57 -19.05 -0.59
C LYS A 186 9.31 -19.88 -0.86
N LYS A 187 9.11 -20.98 -0.10
CA LYS A 187 7.93 -21.85 -0.25
C LYS A 187 6.61 -21.15 0.09
N TYR A 188 6.66 -20.07 0.87
CA TYR A 188 5.47 -19.30 1.24
C TYR A 188 5.19 -18.12 0.30
N PHE A 189 6.03 -17.92 -0.72
CA PHE A 189 5.94 -16.74 -1.58
C PHE A 189 4.56 -16.63 -2.24
N ASP A 190 4.01 -17.74 -2.72
CA ASP A 190 2.70 -17.80 -3.37
C ASP A 190 1.50 -17.39 -2.48
N VAL A 191 1.69 -17.31 -1.15
CA VAL A 191 0.64 -16.92 -0.20
C VAL A 191 0.92 -15.59 0.53
N VAL A 192 2.03 -14.91 0.18
CA VAL A 192 2.42 -13.60 0.73
C VAL A 192 2.88 -12.60 -0.33
N ALA A 193 2.91 -12.99 -1.61
CA ALA A 193 3.27 -12.10 -2.72
C ALA A 193 2.74 -12.65 -4.03
N ASN A 194 2.74 -11.82 -5.07
CA ASN A 194 2.52 -12.25 -6.44
C ASN A 194 3.87 -12.54 -7.13
N LYS A 195 3.92 -13.51 -8.04
CA LYS A 195 5.13 -13.79 -8.81
C LYS A 195 5.31 -12.76 -9.91
N VAL A 196 6.50 -12.19 -9.96
CA VAL A 196 6.88 -11.11 -10.90
C VAL A 196 6.79 -11.55 -12.37
N GLU A 197 6.82 -12.84 -12.67
CA GLU A 197 6.78 -13.37 -14.04
C GLU A 197 5.56 -12.94 -14.88
N TYR A 198 4.47 -12.59 -14.20
CA TYR A 198 3.23 -12.13 -14.84
C TYR A 198 3.21 -10.64 -15.17
N HIS A 199 4.19 -9.85 -14.67
CA HIS A 199 4.18 -8.39 -14.76
C HIS A 199 5.17 -7.83 -15.78
N LYS A 200 6.08 -8.62 -16.32
CA LYS A 200 7.20 -8.10 -17.11
C LYS A 200 6.73 -7.25 -18.29
N GLU A 201 5.76 -7.76 -19.03
CA GLU A 201 5.20 -7.07 -20.20
C GLU A 201 4.51 -5.76 -19.80
N ALA A 202 3.70 -5.79 -18.73
CA ALA A 202 3.05 -4.60 -18.20
C ALA A 202 4.05 -3.54 -17.75
N VAL A 203 5.11 -3.93 -17.03
CA VAL A 203 6.16 -3.01 -16.57
C VAL A 203 6.87 -2.34 -17.75
N GLU A 204 7.20 -3.08 -18.80
CA GLU A 204 7.87 -2.54 -19.98
C GLU A 204 6.98 -1.53 -20.75
N GLU A 205 5.71 -1.85 -20.97
CA GLU A 205 4.77 -0.97 -21.68
C GLU A 205 4.40 0.26 -20.86
N VAL A 206 4.14 0.10 -19.57
CA VAL A 206 3.82 1.20 -18.65
C VAL A 206 5.01 2.17 -18.53
N ALA A 207 6.26 1.68 -18.54
CA ALA A 207 7.44 2.54 -18.51
C ALA A 207 7.57 3.41 -19.78
N VAL A 208 7.24 2.87 -20.95
CA VAL A 208 7.20 3.64 -22.20
C VAL A 208 6.11 4.71 -22.15
N TRP A 209 4.93 4.33 -21.67
CA TRP A 209 3.81 5.26 -21.48
C TRP A 209 4.14 6.37 -20.47
N GLU A 210 4.75 6.05 -19.33
CA GLU A 210 5.16 7.01 -18.31
C GLU A 210 6.03 8.11 -18.90
N LYS A 211 7.05 7.73 -19.70
CA LYS A 211 7.95 8.70 -20.33
C LYS A 211 7.22 9.66 -21.24
N ALA A 212 6.29 9.15 -22.05
CA ALA A 212 5.48 9.99 -22.95
C ALA A 212 4.54 10.94 -22.18
N GLU A 213 3.87 10.43 -21.13
CA GLU A 213 2.95 11.22 -20.33
C GLU A 213 3.66 12.31 -19.51
N ARG A 214 4.88 12.08 -19.03
CA ARG A 214 5.69 13.12 -18.37
C ARG A 214 5.97 14.28 -19.31
N VAL A 215 6.36 14.01 -20.54
CA VAL A 215 6.61 15.06 -21.55
C VAL A 215 5.33 15.82 -21.88
N LYS A 216 4.20 15.13 -21.96
CA LYS A 216 2.90 15.72 -22.33
C LYS A 216 2.27 16.56 -21.21
N ARG A 217 2.37 16.10 -19.95
CA ARG A 217 1.60 16.63 -18.82
C ARG A 217 2.40 17.56 -17.91
N PHE A 218 3.74 17.51 -17.95
CA PHE A 218 4.59 18.28 -17.06
C PHE A 218 5.45 19.28 -17.83
N ASP A 219 5.23 20.58 -17.60
CA ASP A 219 6.11 21.63 -18.10
C ASP A 219 7.35 21.77 -17.18
N PRO A 220 8.56 21.44 -17.66
CA PRO A 220 9.76 21.48 -16.84
C PRO A 220 10.36 22.88 -16.66
N SER A 221 9.80 23.91 -17.32
CA SER A 221 10.44 25.23 -17.47
C SER A 221 10.76 25.90 -16.13
N ARG A 222 9.80 25.88 -15.19
CA ARG A 222 10.01 26.46 -13.85
C ARG A 222 11.07 25.70 -13.07
N MET A 223 11.00 24.37 -13.08
CA MET A 223 12.00 23.54 -12.38
C MET A 223 13.38 23.67 -13.02
N ALA A 224 13.46 23.75 -14.35
CA ALA A 224 14.73 24.03 -15.04
C ALA A 224 15.35 25.36 -14.59
N ALA A 225 14.55 26.43 -14.55
CA ALA A 225 15.00 27.75 -14.07
C ALA A 225 15.38 27.76 -12.57
N LEU A 226 14.68 26.94 -11.75
CA LEU A 226 15.00 26.76 -10.34
C LEU A 226 16.37 26.07 -10.15
N LEU A 227 16.64 25.02 -10.95
CA LEU A 227 17.77 24.12 -10.75
C LEU A 227 19.04 24.59 -11.45
N PHE A 228 18.92 25.18 -12.64
CA PHE A 228 20.05 25.44 -13.52
C PHE A 228 20.17 26.92 -13.87
N LYS A 229 21.39 27.47 -13.85
CA LYS A 229 21.72 28.80 -14.42
C LYS A 229 21.56 28.75 -15.93
N GLU A 230 21.97 27.64 -16.52
CA GLU A 230 21.85 27.27 -17.91
C GLU A 230 21.73 25.75 -17.97
N VAL A 231 20.81 25.23 -18.79
CA VAL A 231 20.65 23.79 -18.97
C VAL A 231 21.74 23.26 -19.88
N PRO A 232 22.64 22.37 -19.38
CA PRO A 232 23.70 21.82 -20.22
C PRO A 232 23.12 21.10 -21.45
N GLN A 233 23.82 21.20 -22.56
CA GLN A 233 23.41 20.53 -23.80
C GLN A 233 23.28 19.00 -23.56
N GLY A 234 22.16 18.44 -23.98
CA GLY A 234 21.88 16.99 -23.86
C GLY A 234 21.45 16.52 -22.49
N LEU A 235 21.28 17.43 -21.49
CA LEU A 235 20.77 17.08 -20.18
C LEU A 235 19.26 16.84 -20.22
N ASP A 236 18.81 15.72 -19.63
CA ASP A 236 17.37 15.38 -19.49
C ASP A 236 16.79 16.02 -18.22
N VAL A 237 16.17 17.19 -18.38
CA VAL A 237 15.52 17.92 -17.27
C VAL A 237 14.36 17.11 -16.66
N GLN A 238 13.62 16.35 -17.46
CA GLN A 238 12.52 15.49 -16.96
C GLN A 238 13.06 14.39 -16.06
N GLN A 239 14.21 13.81 -16.39
CA GLN A 239 14.87 12.81 -15.55
C GLN A 239 15.37 13.44 -14.23
N ALA A 240 15.94 14.64 -14.26
CA ALA A 240 16.32 15.36 -13.03
C ALA A 240 15.12 15.57 -12.11
N ILE A 241 13.98 16.01 -12.65
CA ILE A 241 12.73 16.21 -11.91
C ILE A 241 12.18 14.89 -11.36
N LYS A 242 12.19 13.83 -12.17
CA LYS A 242 11.80 12.48 -11.73
C LYS A 242 12.66 12.00 -10.54
N SER A 243 13.97 12.24 -10.59
CA SER A 243 14.88 11.91 -9.48
C SER A 243 14.49 12.64 -8.19
N ILE A 244 14.20 13.94 -8.26
CA ILE A 244 13.75 14.72 -7.11
C ILE A 244 12.47 14.14 -6.51
N HIS A 245 11.48 13.81 -7.36
CA HIS A 245 10.23 13.21 -6.91
C HIS A 245 10.46 11.85 -6.23
N ILE A 246 11.22 10.95 -6.84
CA ILE A 246 11.50 9.61 -6.29
C ILE A 246 12.22 9.68 -4.93
N TYR A 247 13.20 10.59 -4.77
CA TYR A 247 13.85 10.79 -3.47
C TYR A 247 12.89 11.41 -2.45
N GLY A 248 11.98 12.30 -2.87
CA GLY A 248 10.93 12.83 -2.02
C GLY A 248 10.00 11.73 -1.47
N CYS A 249 9.69 10.72 -2.28
CA CYS A 249 8.81 9.61 -1.88
C CYS A 249 9.31 8.81 -0.67
N ILE A 250 10.63 8.80 -0.38
CA ILE A 250 11.21 7.94 0.65
C ILE A 250 11.53 8.67 1.95
N THR A 251 11.59 10.01 1.94
CA THR A 251 12.06 10.78 3.10
C THR A 251 11.21 10.56 4.35
N GLU A 252 9.91 10.40 4.19
CA GLU A 252 9.01 10.07 5.30
C GLU A 252 9.32 8.71 5.93
N SER A 253 9.67 7.72 5.11
CA SER A 253 10.07 6.38 5.58
C SER A 253 11.37 6.40 6.38
N LEU A 254 12.24 7.39 6.14
CA LEU A 254 13.58 7.52 6.71
C LEU A 254 13.71 8.67 7.72
N GLU A 255 12.60 9.17 8.28
CA GLU A 255 12.62 10.32 9.18
C GLU A 255 13.53 10.15 10.40
N TYR A 256 13.63 8.94 10.94
CA TYR A 256 14.52 8.65 12.09
C TYR A 256 15.99 8.60 11.68
N GLU A 257 16.27 8.04 10.51
CA GLU A 257 17.61 7.87 9.97
C GLU A 257 18.19 9.19 9.45
N LEU A 258 17.32 10.09 8.98
CA LEU A 258 17.68 11.44 8.54
C LEU A 258 17.74 12.46 9.69
N GLY A 259 17.45 12.03 10.93
CA GLY A 259 17.45 12.92 12.10
C GLY A 259 16.29 13.92 12.13
N GLY A 260 15.24 13.68 11.35
CA GLY A 260 14.04 14.49 11.27
C GLY A 260 13.38 14.45 9.90
N TYR A 261 12.28 15.16 9.77
CA TYR A 261 11.50 15.22 8.55
C TYR A 261 12.18 16.11 7.50
N LEU A 262 12.57 15.50 6.39
CA LEU A 262 13.12 16.19 5.22
C LEU A 262 12.06 16.28 4.11
N ASN A 263 11.51 17.48 3.90
CA ASN A 263 10.48 17.71 2.88
C ASN A 263 11.11 18.11 1.53
N ILE A 264 11.49 17.13 0.71
CA ILE A 264 11.97 17.37 -0.66
C ILE A 264 10.83 17.86 -1.57
N PHE A 265 9.60 17.49 -1.29
CA PHE A 265 8.45 17.92 -2.10
C PHE A 265 8.18 19.43 -2.06
N ARG A 266 8.77 20.17 -1.11
CA ARG A 266 8.68 21.63 -1.06
C ARG A 266 9.26 22.34 -2.29
N TRP A 267 10.07 21.67 -3.08
CA TRP A 267 10.63 22.21 -4.31
C TRP A 267 9.64 22.28 -5.47
N PHE A 268 8.55 21.53 -5.39
CA PHE A 268 7.44 21.56 -6.34
C PHE A 268 6.37 22.55 -5.91
N THR A 269 5.66 23.13 -6.89
CA THR A 269 4.36 23.75 -6.60
C THR A 269 3.32 22.65 -6.33
N PRO A 270 2.17 22.98 -5.69
CA PRO A 270 1.10 22.00 -5.50
C PRO A 270 0.66 21.32 -6.79
N GLU A 271 0.53 22.08 -7.88
CA GLU A 271 0.10 21.59 -9.22
C GLU A 271 1.17 20.68 -9.83
N GLU A 272 2.44 21.03 -9.72
CA GLU A 272 3.55 20.21 -10.18
C GLU A 272 3.62 18.90 -9.41
N LEU A 273 3.49 18.95 -8.09
CA LEU A 273 3.50 17.77 -7.24
C LEU A 273 2.30 16.86 -7.53
N TYR A 274 1.10 17.44 -7.71
CA TYR A 274 -0.08 16.69 -8.12
C TYR A 274 0.13 16.00 -9.48
N THR A 275 0.74 16.68 -10.44
CA THR A 275 1.05 16.10 -11.75
C THR A 275 2.04 14.93 -11.62
N GLN A 276 3.13 15.08 -10.85
CA GLN A 276 4.10 14.01 -10.61
C GLN A 276 3.44 12.81 -9.93
N TRP A 277 2.66 13.06 -8.89
CA TRP A 277 1.90 12.03 -8.19
C TRP A 277 0.93 11.30 -9.12
N SER A 278 0.15 12.03 -9.92
CA SER A 278 -0.88 11.43 -10.77
C SER A 278 -0.32 10.49 -11.84
N ILE A 279 0.84 10.84 -12.43
CA ILE A 279 1.53 9.96 -13.39
C ILE A 279 2.08 8.72 -12.66
N TYR A 280 2.66 8.91 -11.49
CA TYR A 280 3.27 7.81 -10.73
C TYR A 280 2.21 6.85 -10.15
N SER A 281 1.04 7.38 -9.75
CA SER A 281 -0.12 6.58 -9.33
C SER A 281 -0.64 5.70 -10.47
N ASP A 282 -0.75 6.26 -11.70
CA ASP A 282 -1.14 5.49 -12.88
C ASP A 282 -0.16 4.37 -13.20
N VAL A 283 1.16 4.60 -13.05
CA VAL A 283 2.20 3.57 -13.20
C VAL A 283 1.95 2.41 -12.23
N TRP A 284 1.78 2.70 -10.95
CA TRP A 284 1.52 1.67 -9.94
C TRP A 284 0.22 0.93 -10.19
N TYR A 285 -0.82 1.63 -10.66
CA TYR A 285 -2.09 1.01 -11.01
C TYR A 285 -1.94 0.04 -12.18
N GLY A 286 -1.28 0.43 -13.24
CA GLY A 286 -1.02 -0.41 -14.41
C GLY A 286 -0.21 -1.66 -14.08
N GLU A 287 0.79 -1.53 -13.21
CA GLU A 287 1.68 -2.63 -12.86
C GLU A 287 1.11 -3.60 -11.82
N GLN A 288 0.26 -3.14 -10.89
CA GLN A 288 -0.06 -3.91 -9.68
C GLN A 288 -1.55 -4.06 -9.39
N CYS A 289 -2.44 -3.36 -10.11
CA CYS A 289 -3.87 -3.39 -9.88
C CYS A 289 -4.64 -4.13 -10.98
N ASP A 290 -5.96 -4.27 -10.80
CA ASP A 290 -6.85 -4.88 -11.81
C ASP A 290 -7.18 -3.87 -12.91
N SER A 291 -6.16 -3.45 -13.69
CA SER A 291 -6.37 -2.61 -14.86
C SER A 291 -7.09 -3.37 -15.98
N GLU A 292 -7.75 -2.64 -16.88
CA GLU A 292 -8.40 -3.26 -18.05
C GLU A 292 -7.38 -3.98 -18.93
N GLU A 293 -6.16 -3.43 -19.06
CA GLU A 293 -5.09 -3.92 -19.92
C GLU A 293 -4.39 -5.14 -19.31
N TYR A 294 -3.97 -5.07 -18.05
CA TYR A 294 -3.06 -6.05 -17.44
C TYR A 294 -3.65 -6.81 -16.24
N GLY A 295 -4.83 -6.41 -15.76
CA GLY A 295 -5.40 -6.91 -14.51
C GLY A 295 -5.54 -8.43 -14.46
N LYS A 296 -5.88 -9.10 -15.58
CA LYS A 296 -5.98 -10.56 -15.63
C LYS A 296 -4.70 -11.28 -15.20
N PHE A 297 -3.54 -10.72 -15.51
CA PHE A 297 -2.24 -11.29 -15.12
C PHE A 297 -1.95 -11.02 -13.65
N VAL A 298 -2.25 -9.80 -13.19
CA VAL A 298 -2.07 -9.38 -11.78
C VAL A 298 -2.94 -10.21 -10.86
N MET A 299 -4.19 -10.46 -11.24
CA MET A 299 -5.18 -11.20 -10.44
C MET A 299 -4.92 -12.70 -10.37
N ALA A 300 -4.18 -13.27 -11.32
CA ALA A 300 -4.00 -14.73 -11.45
C ALA A 300 -3.42 -15.42 -10.21
N SER A 301 -2.68 -14.70 -9.37
CA SER A 301 -2.05 -15.25 -8.16
C SER A 301 -2.89 -15.12 -6.88
N THR A 302 -3.96 -14.31 -6.88
CA THR A 302 -4.76 -14.04 -5.67
C THR A 302 -5.46 -15.28 -5.14
N GLY A 303 -5.85 -16.22 -6.02
CA GLY A 303 -6.55 -17.44 -5.64
C GLY A 303 -5.79 -18.29 -4.62
N LYS A 304 -4.45 -18.36 -4.68
CA LYS A 304 -3.64 -19.10 -3.70
C LYS A 304 -3.65 -18.44 -2.33
N ILE A 305 -3.59 -17.12 -2.29
CA ILE A 305 -3.66 -16.36 -1.02
C ILE A 305 -5.04 -16.55 -0.41
N LEU A 306 -6.11 -16.42 -1.20
CA LEU A 306 -7.50 -16.56 -0.73
C LEU A 306 -7.79 -18.00 -0.25
N SER A 307 -7.35 -19.03 -1.00
CA SER A 307 -7.47 -20.41 -0.58
C SER A 307 -6.76 -20.66 0.75
N HIS A 308 -5.54 -20.16 0.92
CA HIS A 308 -4.80 -20.27 2.18
C HIS A 308 -5.48 -19.53 3.34
N VAL A 309 -6.16 -18.41 3.09
CA VAL A 309 -6.97 -17.71 4.09
C VAL A 309 -8.14 -18.59 4.53
N VAL A 310 -8.86 -19.18 3.58
CA VAL A 310 -10.02 -20.06 3.85
C VAL A 310 -9.59 -21.32 4.63
N GLU A 311 -8.55 -22.02 4.17
CA GLU A 311 -8.06 -23.23 4.83
C GLU A 311 -7.66 -23.00 6.28
N ASN A 312 -6.97 -21.89 6.57
CA ASN A 312 -6.55 -21.56 7.93
C ASN A 312 -7.73 -21.10 8.79
N ALA A 313 -8.68 -20.35 8.22
CA ALA A 313 -9.90 -19.98 8.94
C ALA A 313 -10.72 -21.22 9.32
N ASP A 314 -10.92 -22.17 8.40
CA ASP A 314 -11.63 -23.42 8.67
C ASP A 314 -10.95 -24.22 9.81
N LYS A 315 -9.61 -24.31 9.82
CA LYS A 315 -8.82 -24.97 10.89
C LYS A 315 -8.96 -24.23 12.25
N ALA A 316 -8.87 -22.90 12.23
CA ALA A 316 -8.99 -22.08 13.43
C ALA A 316 -10.41 -22.08 14.01
N LEU A 317 -11.41 -22.30 13.16
CA LEU A 317 -12.82 -22.41 13.56
C LEU A 317 -13.23 -23.83 13.96
N ALA A 318 -12.38 -24.85 13.79
CA ALA A 318 -12.67 -26.20 14.25
C ALA A 318 -12.80 -26.27 15.77
N GLU A 319 -13.55 -27.27 16.26
CA GLU A 319 -13.72 -27.51 17.69
C GLU A 319 -12.36 -27.81 18.36
N GLY A 320 -12.13 -27.24 19.54
CA GLY A 320 -10.89 -27.43 20.30
C GLY A 320 -9.69 -26.61 19.79
N SER A 321 -9.83 -25.84 18.73
CA SER A 321 -8.75 -24.98 18.23
C SER A 321 -8.40 -23.85 19.22
N ASP A 322 -7.10 -23.67 19.51
CA ASP A 322 -6.55 -22.57 20.31
C ASP A 322 -5.95 -21.44 19.45
N VAL A 323 -6.09 -21.49 18.12
CA VAL A 323 -5.52 -20.50 17.20
C VAL A 323 -6.30 -19.21 17.33
N ALA A 324 -5.62 -18.15 17.83
CA ALA A 324 -6.13 -16.78 17.91
C ALA A 324 -6.00 -16.03 16.59
N ALA A 325 -4.87 -16.22 15.90
CA ALA A 325 -4.64 -15.52 14.63
C ALA A 325 -3.68 -16.28 13.70
N ASP A 326 -3.92 -16.07 12.39
CA ASP A 326 -2.96 -16.38 11.32
C ASP A 326 -2.54 -15.07 10.65
N LEU A 327 -1.25 -14.73 10.75
CA LEU A 327 -0.67 -13.48 10.29
C LEU A 327 0.22 -13.72 9.07
N ARG A 328 0.00 -12.94 8.00
CA ARG A 328 0.80 -12.99 6.75
C ARG A 328 1.49 -11.67 6.55
N PHE A 329 2.81 -11.72 6.28
CA PHE A 329 3.63 -10.53 6.02
C PHE A 329 4.25 -10.63 4.64
N GLY A 330 3.83 -9.75 3.75
CA GLY A 330 4.18 -9.77 2.33
C GLY A 330 4.46 -8.40 1.76
N HIS A 331 4.07 -8.23 0.52
CA HIS A 331 4.42 -7.11 -0.32
C HIS A 331 3.19 -6.41 -0.90
N ASP A 332 3.41 -5.25 -1.51
CA ASP A 332 2.42 -4.50 -2.30
C ASP A 332 1.81 -5.37 -3.41
N ASN A 333 2.65 -6.09 -4.17
CA ASN A 333 2.22 -6.97 -5.25
C ASN A 333 1.36 -8.18 -4.80
N GLY A 334 1.25 -8.45 -3.52
CA GLY A 334 0.26 -9.40 -2.97
C GLY A 334 -0.96 -8.68 -2.41
N LEU A 335 -0.77 -7.53 -1.76
CA LEU A 335 -1.85 -6.76 -1.13
C LEU A 335 -2.76 -6.09 -2.17
N MET A 336 -2.17 -5.40 -3.17
CA MET A 336 -2.94 -4.65 -4.18
C MET A 336 -3.94 -5.54 -4.91
N PRO A 337 -3.52 -6.69 -5.51
CA PRO A 337 -4.48 -7.59 -6.12
C PRO A 337 -5.57 -8.09 -5.17
N LEU A 338 -5.24 -8.33 -3.88
CA LEU A 338 -6.24 -8.76 -2.90
C LEU A 338 -7.34 -7.71 -2.65
N VAL A 339 -7.01 -6.42 -2.66
CA VAL A 339 -7.99 -5.33 -2.54
C VAL A 339 -9.05 -5.43 -3.63
N PHE A 340 -8.63 -5.73 -4.87
CA PHE A 340 -9.54 -5.93 -6.00
C PHE A 340 -10.27 -7.27 -5.95
N ALA A 341 -9.59 -8.36 -5.61
CA ALA A 341 -10.20 -9.68 -5.47
C ALA A 341 -11.29 -9.71 -4.39
N LEU A 342 -11.10 -8.98 -3.30
CA LEU A 342 -12.08 -8.82 -2.24
C LEU A 342 -13.20 -7.82 -2.60
N GLY A 343 -13.06 -7.09 -3.70
CA GLY A 343 -14.05 -6.13 -4.17
C GLY A 343 -14.27 -5.00 -3.15
N PHE A 344 -13.20 -4.44 -2.58
CA PHE A 344 -13.32 -3.32 -1.66
C PHE A 344 -13.86 -2.08 -2.36
N GLU A 345 -14.52 -1.22 -1.61
CA GLU A 345 -15.02 0.06 -2.12
C GLU A 345 -13.85 0.89 -2.70
N GLY A 346 -14.03 1.41 -3.90
CA GLY A 346 -12.97 2.12 -4.65
C GLY A 346 -12.09 1.23 -5.54
N ALA A 347 -12.08 -0.09 -5.34
CA ALA A 347 -11.42 -1.03 -6.23
C ALA A 347 -12.31 -1.30 -7.46
N ALA A 348 -12.02 -0.64 -8.57
CA ALA A 348 -12.75 -0.80 -9.82
C ALA A 348 -11.79 -1.21 -10.94
N ARG A 349 -12.22 -2.06 -11.86
CA ARG A 349 -11.46 -2.36 -13.06
C ARG A 349 -11.64 -1.24 -14.07
N ILE A 350 -10.57 -0.50 -14.34
CA ILE A 350 -10.53 0.67 -15.22
C ILE A 350 -9.24 0.67 -16.03
N PRO A 351 -9.14 1.45 -17.12
CA PRO A 351 -7.85 1.71 -17.76
C PRO A 351 -6.85 2.27 -16.77
N TYR A 352 -5.57 1.89 -16.88
CA TYR A 352 -4.56 2.42 -15.95
C TYR A 352 -4.28 3.91 -16.18
N ALA A 353 -4.32 4.35 -17.43
CA ALA A 353 -4.24 5.77 -17.75
C ALA A 353 -5.41 6.54 -17.12
N GLU A 354 -5.10 7.57 -16.32
CA GLU A 354 -6.08 8.36 -15.55
C GLU A 354 -6.73 7.63 -14.35
N SER A 355 -6.19 6.49 -13.93
CA SER A 355 -6.66 5.78 -12.73
C SER A 355 -6.58 6.61 -11.45
N TYR A 356 -5.61 7.55 -11.38
CA TYR A 356 -5.46 8.50 -10.27
C TYR A 356 -6.74 9.29 -9.96
N LYS A 357 -7.64 9.46 -10.93
CA LYS A 357 -8.92 10.20 -10.74
C LYS A 357 -9.92 9.46 -9.85
N VAL A 358 -9.76 8.13 -9.70
CA VAL A 358 -10.71 7.28 -8.98
C VAL A 358 -10.05 6.37 -7.93
N TYR A 359 -8.74 6.15 -8.06
CA TYR A 359 -7.97 5.29 -7.15
C TYR A 359 -6.76 6.05 -6.57
N PRO A 360 -6.94 6.80 -5.48
CA PRO A 360 -5.84 7.45 -4.79
C PRO A 360 -5.01 6.42 -4.02
N ASP A 361 -3.93 5.95 -4.64
CA ASP A 361 -3.08 4.84 -4.22
C ASP A 361 -2.50 4.99 -2.81
N TYR A 362 -2.18 6.21 -2.36
CA TYR A 362 -1.71 6.48 -1.00
C TYR A 362 -2.72 6.06 0.08
N ARG A 363 -4.03 6.00 -0.23
CA ARG A 363 -5.06 5.51 0.70
C ARG A 363 -5.11 4.00 0.78
N TYR A 364 -4.87 3.34 -0.37
CA TYR A 364 -5.05 1.90 -0.49
C TYR A 364 -3.76 1.13 -0.33
N ASN A 365 -2.62 1.76 -0.57
CA ASN A 365 -1.37 1.04 -0.77
C ASN A 365 -0.16 1.62 -0.07
N CYS A 366 -0.35 2.40 0.99
CA CYS A 366 0.75 2.89 1.80
C CYS A 366 1.57 1.75 2.42
N LYS A 367 2.74 2.06 2.96
CA LYS A 367 3.53 1.10 3.76
C LYS A 367 2.70 0.54 4.91
N ALA A 368 2.96 -0.69 5.32
CA ALA A 368 2.24 -1.43 6.37
C ALA A 368 0.71 -1.56 6.16
N SER A 369 0.18 -1.21 4.96
CA SER A 369 -1.22 -1.48 4.65
C SER A 369 -1.59 -2.92 4.94
N ASN A 370 -2.80 -3.12 5.49
CA ASN A 370 -3.20 -4.43 5.97
C ASN A 370 -4.69 -4.71 5.81
N ILE A 371 -5.00 -6.00 5.68
CA ILE A 371 -6.35 -6.56 5.66
C ILE A 371 -6.50 -7.41 6.92
N GLN A 372 -7.57 -7.20 7.66
CA GLN A 372 -7.91 -8.01 8.83
C GLN A 372 -9.32 -8.55 8.68
N MET A 373 -9.47 -9.86 8.75
CA MET A 373 -10.78 -10.53 8.82
C MET A 373 -10.98 -11.01 10.25
N ILE A 374 -11.98 -10.47 10.92
CA ILE A 374 -12.27 -10.75 12.33
C ILE A 374 -13.48 -11.67 12.41
N PHE A 375 -13.30 -12.85 12.95
CA PHE A 375 -14.31 -13.90 13.05
C PHE A 375 -14.96 -13.90 14.42
N TYR A 376 -16.27 -13.98 14.42
CA TYR A 376 -17.11 -13.99 15.62
C TYR A 376 -17.96 -15.25 15.64
N ARG A 377 -18.14 -15.83 16.81
CA ARG A 377 -18.97 -17.03 16.99
C ARG A 377 -20.00 -16.83 18.11
N ASN A 378 -21.20 -17.36 17.92
CA ASN A 378 -22.24 -17.42 18.95
C ASN A 378 -22.32 -18.81 19.60
N ALA A 379 -23.21 -18.96 20.62
CA ALA A 379 -23.39 -20.22 21.33
C ALA A 379 -24.00 -21.35 20.47
N LYS A 380 -24.55 -21.05 19.29
CA LYS A 380 -25.07 -22.02 18.31
C LYS A 380 -24.05 -22.42 17.26
N ASN A 381 -22.81 -21.99 17.42
CA ASN A 381 -21.71 -22.15 16.45
C ASN A 381 -21.91 -21.42 15.10
N ASP A 382 -22.86 -20.47 15.00
CA ASP A 382 -22.94 -19.61 13.83
C ASP A 382 -21.71 -18.68 13.80
N VAL A 383 -21.12 -18.51 12.62
CA VAL A 383 -19.91 -17.70 12.43
C VAL A 383 -20.20 -16.51 11.55
N LEU A 384 -19.86 -15.33 12.06
CA LEU A 384 -19.85 -14.07 11.31
C LEU A 384 -18.40 -13.61 11.12
N VAL A 385 -18.17 -12.88 10.04
CA VAL A 385 -16.88 -12.23 9.75
C VAL A 385 -17.11 -10.75 9.42
N LYS A 386 -16.21 -9.93 9.93
CA LYS A 386 -16.08 -8.51 9.61
C LYS A 386 -14.72 -8.27 8.99
N VAL A 387 -14.63 -7.39 7.99
CA VAL A 387 -13.38 -7.08 7.30
C VAL A 387 -12.96 -5.65 7.58
N LEU A 388 -11.69 -5.48 7.93
CA LEU A 388 -11.04 -4.19 8.06
C LEU A 388 -9.98 -4.06 6.96
N TYR A 389 -9.88 -2.88 6.38
CA TYR A 389 -8.77 -2.45 5.54
C TYR A 389 -8.09 -1.23 6.15
N ASN A 390 -6.78 -1.31 6.36
CA ASN A 390 -6.04 -0.28 7.09
C ASN A 390 -6.73 0.10 8.41
N GLU A 391 -7.17 -0.94 9.15
CA GLU A 391 -7.86 -0.83 10.45
C GLU A 391 -9.22 -0.10 10.42
N LYS A 392 -9.79 0.12 9.22
CA LYS A 392 -11.13 0.70 9.02
C LYS A 392 -12.08 -0.36 8.48
N GLU A 393 -13.34 -0.38 9.00
CA GLU A 393 -14.35 -1.30 8.49
C GLU A 393 -14.60 -1.04 7.01
N THR A 394 -14.53 -2.11 6.21
CA THR A 394 -14.76 -2.05 4.78
C THR A 394 -15.81 -3.05 4.34
N ARG A 395 -16.47 -2.76 3.19
CA ARG A 395 -17.49 -3.62 2.61
C ARG A 395 -16.90 -4.49 1.51
N LEU A 396 -17.41 -5.71 1.43
CA LEU A 396 -17.22 -6.58 0.28
C LEU A 396 -18.31 -6.25 -0.73
N LYS A 397 -17.96 -5.64 -1.88
CA LYS A 397 -18.91 -5.05 -2.84
C LYS A 397 -19.97 -6.02 -3.32
N ASP A 398 -19.58 -7.28 -3.57
CA ASP A 398 -20.43 -8.30 -4.18
C ASP A 398 -21.18 -9.16 -3.15
N LEU A 399 -21.11 -8.82 -1.87
CA LEU A 399 -21.79 -9.52 -0.79
C LEU A 399 -22.69 -8.59 0.02
N SER A 400 -23.84 -9.12 0.44
CA SER A 400 -24.74 -8.42 1.35
C SER A 400 -24.45 -8.79 2.80
N PRO A 401 -24.17 -7.84 3.69
CA PRO A 401 -23.99 -8.13 5.10
C PRO A 401 -25.33 -8.52 5.74
N VAL A 402 -25.26 -9.36 6.76
CA VAL A 402 -26.46 -9.75 7.53
C VAL A 402 -26.84 -8.71 8.58
N SER A 403 -25.86 -7.93 9.08
CA SER A 403 -26.07 -6.84 10.05
C SER A 403 -24.84 -5.93 10.06
N GLY A 404 -25.01 -4.63 9.84
CA GLY A 404 -23.88 -3.69 9.81
C GLY A 404 -22.75 -4.16 8.88
N PRO A 405 -21.50 -4.29 9.37
CA PRO A 405 -20.37 -4.79 8.58
C PRO A 405 -20.16 -6.31 8.67
N TYR A 406 -21.13 -7.07 9.18
CA TYR A 406 -21.00 -8.51 9.47
C TYR A 406 -21.62 -9.36 8.37
N TYR A 407 -20.84 -10.31 7.85
CA TYR A 407 -21.24 -11.30 6.84
C TYR A 407 -21.26 -12.70 7.45
N LYS A 408 -22.11 -13.61 6.94
CA LYS A 408 -21.97 -15.04 7.27
C LYS A 408 -20.66 -15.56 6.71
N TRP A 409 -19.92 -16.33 7.51
CA TRP A 409 -18.69 -16.95 7.04
C TRP A 409 -18.93 -17.88 5.85
N SER A 410 -20.00 -18.63 5.81
CA SER A 410 -20.35 -19.49 4.68
C SER A 410 -20.39 -18.75 3.35
N ASP A 411 -20.93 -17.54 3.35
CA ASP A 411 -21.11 -16.74 2.14
C ASP A 411 -19.74 -16.14 1.71
N VAL A 412 -18.99 -15.60 2.66
CA VAL A 412 -17.64 -15.09 2.41
C VAL A 412 -16.69 -16.21 1.96
N ARG A 413 -16.75 -17.37 2.60
CA ARG A 413 -15.96 -18.55 2.23
C ARG A 413 -16.20 -18.96 0.76
N SER A 414 -17.46 -19.07 0.37
CA SER A 414 -17.82 -19.38 -1.01
C SER A 414 -17.37 -18.30 -1.99
N TYR A 415 -17.50 -17.03 -1.58
CA TYR A 415 -17.05 -15.90 -2.37
C TYR A 415 -15.52 -15.94 -2.62
N LEU A 416 -14.71 -16.19 -1.58
CA LEU A 416 -13.25 -16.24 -1.68
C LEU A 416 -12.75 -17.40 -2.54
N LEU A 417 -13.40 -18.54 -2.50
CA LEU A 417 -13.03 -19.73 -3.28
C LEU A 417 -13.39 -19.64 -4.77
N ASN A 418 -14.22 -18.70 -5.15
CA ASN A 418 -14.67 -18.49 -6.56
C ASN A 418 -13.98 -17.27 -7.22
N ARG A 419 -12.93 -16.72 -6.61
CA ARG A 419 -12.13 -15.57 -7.12
C ARG A 419 -10.85 -15.98 -7.83
#